data_5ff73b51fe1d7deae6917e0d4ff6d73f
#
_entry.id   5ff73b51fe1d7deae6917e0d4ff6d73f
#
_cell.length_a   1.000
_cell.length_b   1.000
_cell.length_c   1.000
_cell.angle_alpha   90.00
_cell.angle_beta   90.00
_cell.angle_gamma   90.00
#
_symmetry.space_group_name_H-M   'P 1'
#
loop_
_entity.id
_entity.type
_entity.pdbx_description
1 polymer ?
#
loop_
_entity_poly.entity_id
_entity_poly.type
_entity_poly.pdbx_seq_one_letter_code
_entity_poly.pdbx_strand_id
1 'polypeptide(L)'
;MAKLTTRPDPNPKVPKLKAPPGACDSHIHLFGPVSKYPFAADSPYHAHEASPEMFIALQNTLGLSTGVIVSPGGYGRDYTMLADVLAQYPKRFRGIALVRPDIPDSELARLTRLGVRGMRMMSHKRGQHVPNYDPAIAARVHEHGWHIQFYPHGTDIVEYADKLLALPNPIVLDHFASIPSTGGTEQPAVKAVLKMLDTGQVWLKLSGPMRCTSEPPPYPSLTPLARLFAKHAPERMVWGSDWPHVNLEGMVMPNDGDLLDLMLEWVPDEAARNRILVQNPNALYGF
;
A
#
# COMPACT_ATOMS: atom_id res chain seq x y z
N MET A 1 23.19 13.96 1.87
CA MET A 1 22.23 14.40 0.80
C MET A 1 21.21 13.30 0.59
N ALA A 2 19.93 13.64 0.43
CA ALA A 2 18.90 12.68 0.09
C ALA A 2 19.22 12.03 -1.27
N LYS A 3 18.97 10.73 -1.37
CA LYS A 3 19.24 9.95 -2.58
C LYS A 3 18.10 10.12 -3.59
N LEU A 4 18.40 10.35 -4.86
CA LEU A 4 17.37 10.35 -5.91
C LEU A 4 17.04 8.91 -6.29
N THR A 5 15.75 8.55 -6.25
CA THR A 5 15.28 7.20 -6.60
C THR A 5 15.31 6.95 -8.10
N THR A 6 15.27 5.70 -8.51
CA THR A 6 15.10 5.31 -9.92
C THR A 6 13.72 5.74 -10.43
N ARG A 7 13.59 6.06 -11.72
CA ARG A 7 12.30 6.32 -12.37
C ARG A 7 11.52 5.01 -12.54
N PRO A 8 10.18 5.04 -12.49
CA PRO A 8 9.36 3.90 -12.90
C PRO A 8 9.60 3.57 -14.39
N ASP A 9 9.26 2.36 -14.80
CA ASP A 9 9.33 1.98 -16.21
C ASP A 9 8.40 2.90 -17.03
N PRO A 10 8.95 3.67 -18.02
CA PRO A 10 8.13 4.58 -18.82
C PRO A 10 7.24 3.86 -19.85
N ASN A 11 7.42 2.55 -20.04
CA ASN A 11 6.73 1.75 -21.05
C ASN A 11 5.97 0.58 -20.39
N PRO A 12 4.87 0.85 -19.64
CA PRO A 12 4.10 -0.22 -19.03
C PRO A 12 3.51 -1.14 -20.09
N LYS A 13 3.68 -2.44 -19.89
CA LYS A 13 3.10 -3.46 -20.77
C LYS A 13 1.59 -3.55 -20.56
N VAL A 14 0.87 -3.84 -21.63
CA VAL A 14 -0.53 -4.26 -21.50
C VAL A 14 -0.56 -5.66 -20.87
N PRO A 15 -1.20 -5.85 -19.73
CA PRO A 15 -1.19 -7.13 -19.03
C PRO A 15 -2.00 -8.20 -19.78
N LYS A 16 -1.64 -9.46 -19.58
CA LYS A 16 -2.42 -10.62 -20.01
C LYS A 16 -3.71 -10.72 -19.23
N LEU A 17 -3.64 -10.43 -17.93
CA LEU A 17 -4.81 -10.35 -17.07
C LEU A 17 -5.70 -9.19 -17.50
N LYS A 18 -6.92 -9.50 -17.91
CA LYS A 18 -7.93 -8.48 -18.14
C LYS A 18 -8.56 -8.11 -16.81
N ALA A 19 -8.19 -6.93 -16.30
CA ALA A 19 -8.76 -6.45 -15.04
C ALA A 19 -10.29 -6.30 -15.17
N PRO A 20 -11.08 -6.76 -14.18
CA PRO A 20 -12.52 -6.59 -14.20
C PRO A 20 -12.91 -5.12 -14.07
N PRO A 21 -14.08 -4.70 -14.59
CA PRO A 21 -14.59 -3.34 -14.39
C PRO A 21 -14.63 -2.97 -12.91
N GLY A 22 -14.13 -1.78 -12.56
CA GLY A 22 -14.04 -1.33 -11.17
C GLY A 22 -12.77 -1.77 -10.43
N ALA A 23 -11.84 -2.47 -11.09
CA ALA A 23 -10.59 -2.91 -10.47
C ALA A 23 -9.78 -1.73 -9.90
N CYS A 24 -9.20 -1.96 -8.73
CA CYS A 24 -8.48 -0.99 -7.92
C CYS A 24 -7.00 -1.35 -7.76
N ASP A 25 -6.13 -0.35 -7.87
CA ASP A 25 -4.78 -0.40 -7.32
C ASP A 25 -4.79 0.13 -5.88
N SER A 26 -4.62 -0.74 -4.91
CA SER A 26 -4.76 -0.38 -3.48
C SER A 26 -3.47 0.18 -2.85
N HIS A 27 -2.40 0.41 -3.63
CA HIS A 27 -1.18 1.00 -3.11
C HIS A 27 -0.35 1.72 -4.17
N ILE A 28 -0.45 3.03 -4.19
CA ILE A 28 0.40 3.88 -5.03
C ILE A 28 0.95 5.06 -4.23
N HIS A 29 2.04 5.64 -4.74
CA HIS A 29 2.57 6.92 -4.27
C HIS A 29 2.57 7.93 -5.41
N LEU A 30 2.28 9.19 -5.09
CA LEU A 30 2.36 10.28 -6.04
C LEU A 30 3.42 11.29 -5.62
N PHE A 31 4.11 11.86 -6.62
CA PHE A 31 5.11 12.89 -6.43
C PHE A 31 4.90 14.00 -7.46
N GLY A 32 4.62 15.19 -6.96
CA GLY A 32 4.40 16.37 -7.79
C GLY A 32 5.66 17.19 -8.03
N PRO A 33 5.51 18.32 -8.74
CA PRO A 33 6.60 19.27 -8.91
C PRO A 33 7.14 19.73 -7.56
N VAL A 34 8.45 19.64 -7.36
CA VAL A 34 9.12 20.01 -6.09
C VAL A 34 8.86 21.47 -5.71
N SER A 35 8.64 22.35 -6.69
CA SER A 35 8.28 23.75 -6.47
C SER A 35 6.94 23.94 -5.76
N LYS A 36 6.00 23.02 -5.93
CA LYS A 36 4.69 23.05 -5.25
C LYS A 36 4.63 22.11 -4.05
N TYR A 37 5.28 20.96 -4.14
CA TYR A 37 5.27 19.93 -3.11
C TYR A 37 6.72 19.55 -2.73
N PRO A 38 7.38 20.37 -1.89
CA PRO A 38 8.76 20.11 -1.49
C PRO A 38 8.86 18.86 -0.63
N PHE A 39 9.97 18.12 -0.80
CA PHE A 39 10.29 17.02 0.11
C PHE A 39 10.57 17.55 1.50
N ALA A 40 10.32 16.73 2.53
CA ALA A 40 10.70 17.04 3.88
C ALA A 40 12.22 17.27 3.99
N ALA A 41 12.65 18.22 4.83
CA ALA A 41 14.05 18.63 4.94
C ALA A 41 14.99 17.46 5.33
N ASP A 42 14.48 16.48 6.05
CA ASP A 42 15.17 15.25 6.45
C ASP A 42 14.68 14.00 5.71
N SER A 43 14.04 14.18 4.55
CA SER A 43 13.67 13.07 3.70
C SER A 43 14.88 12.19 3.37
N PRO A 44 14.79 10.86 3.55
CA PRO A 44 15.88 9.95 3.23
C PRO A 44 16.10 9.81 1.71
N TYR A 45 15.10 10.17 0.90
CA TYR A 45 15.15 10.09 -0.56
C TYR A 45 14.37 11.23 -1.22
N HIS A 46 14.74 11.54 -2.45
CA HIS A 46 13.91 12.33 -3.38
C HIS A 46 13.46 11.42 -4.52
N ALA A 47 12.19 11.51 -4.89
CA ALA A 47 11.65 10.77 -6.03
C ALA A 47 11.58 11.67 -7.27
N HIS A 48 11.61 11.06 -8.46
CA HIS A 48 11.20 11.74 -9.66
C HIS A 48 9.70 12.06 -9.60
N GLU A 49 9.28 13.03 -10.39
CA GLU A 49 7.87 13.34 -10.54
C GLU A 49 7.09 12.10 -11.00
N ALA A 50 5.98 11.85 -10.33
CA ALA A 50 5.05 10.77 -10.56
C ALA A 50 3.63 11.32 -10.32
N SER A 51 3.14 12.08 -11.33
CA SER A 51 1.92 12.87 -11.21
C SER A 51 0.65 12.01 -11.27
N PRO A 52 -0.51 12.52 -10.83
CA PRO A 52 -1.79 11.84 -11.00
C PRO A 52 -2.09 11.47 -12.45
N GLU A 53 -1.73 12.33 -13.40
CA GLU A 53 -1.95 12.11 -14.84
C GLU A 53 -1.10 10.95 -15.37
N MET A 54 0.15 10.83 -14.90
CA MET A 54 1.02 9.70 -15.23
C MET A 54 0.42 8.39 -14.71
N PHE A 55 -0.07 8.39 -13.48
CA PHE A 55 -0.72 7.21 -12.91
C PHE A 55 -2.04 6.88 -13.61
N ILE A 56 -2.85 7.86 -13.98
CA ILE A 56 -4.08 7.65 -14.77
C ILE A 56 -3.76 7.03 -16.14
N ALA A 57 -2.69 7.43 -16.79
CA ALA A 57 -2.23 6.81 -18.02
C ALA A 57 -1.85 5.33 -17.81
N LEU A 58 -1.13 5.03 -16.72
CA LEU A 58 -0.83 3.66 -16.31
C LEU A 58 -2.11 2.86 -16.04
N GLN A 59 -3.05 3.39 -15.26
CA GLN A 59 -4.34 2.74 -15.00
C GLN A 59 -5.06 2.37 -16.30
N ASN A 60 -5.06 3.26 -17.29
CA ASN A 60 -5.69 2.99 -18.58
C ASN A 60 -5.00 1.82 -19.32
N THR A 61 -3.66 1.71 -19.24
CA THR A 61 -2.92 0.59 -19.81
C THR A 61 -3.23 -0.73 -19.09
N LEU A 62 -3.35 -0.69 -17.76
CA LEU A 62 -3.61 -1.86 -16.92
C LEU A 62 -5.10 -2.27 -16.88
N GLY A 63 -6.01 -1.40 -17.33
CA GLY A 63 -7.46 -1.61 -17.23
C GLY A 63 -8.03 -1.36 -15.83
N LEU A 64 -7.35 -0.55 -15.00
CA LEU A 64 -7.77 -0.23 -13.63
C LEU A 64 -8.64 1.03 -13.60
N SER A 65 -9.58 1.10 -12.65
CA SER A 65 -10.57 2.18 -12.55
C SER A 65 -10.30 3.13 -11.40
N THR A 66 -9.84 2.61 -10.28
CA THR A 66 -9.65 3.37 -9.02
C THR A 66 -8.27 3.14 -8.45
N GLY A 67 -7.86 3.94 -7.46
CA GLY A 67 -6.57 3.78 -6.80
C GLY A 67 -6.54 4.36 -5.39
N VAL A 68 -5.65 3.81 -4.55
CA VAL A 68 -5.42 4.28 -3.19
C VAL A 68 -4.05 4.92 -3.08
N ILE A 69 -4.05 6.23 -2.89
CA ILE A 69 -2.83 7.02 -2.74
C ILE A 69 -2.36 6.90 -1.29
N VAL A 70 -1.17 6.34 -1.10
CA VAL A 70 -0.52 6.24 0.20
C VAL A 70 0.49 7.37 0.32
N SER A 71 0.38 8.21 1.34
CA SER A 71 1.36 9.27 1.60
C SER A 71 2.78 8.70 1.66
N PRO A 72 3.70 9.14 0.79
CA PRO A 72 5.07 8.67 0.80
C PRO A 72 5.87 9.30 1.95
N GLY A 73 6.81 8.58 2.51
CA GLY A 73 7.69 9.09 3.55
C GLY A 73 8.55 10.30 3.13
N GLY A 74 8.74 10.49 1.81
CA GLY A 74 9.50 11.62 1.28
C GLY A 74 8.91 13.00 1.58
N TYR A 75 7.59 13.10 1.77
CA TYR A 75 6.91 14.32 2.21
C TYR A 75 6.76 14.43 3.73
N GLY A 76 7.27 13.44 4.47
CA GLY A 76 7.07 13.40 5.92
C GLY A 76 5.59 13.37 6.26
N ARG A 77 5.17 14.34 7.08
CA ARG A 77 3.76 14.49 7.50
C ARG A 77 3.00 15.58 6.71
N ASP A 78 3.55 16.03 5.59
CA ASP A 78 2.85 16.92 4.69
C ASP A 78 1.97 16.09 3.74
N TYR A 79 0.66 16.26 3.86
CA TYR A 79 -0.33 15.61 3.02
C TYR A 79 -1.02 16.57 2.02
N THR A 80 -0.40 17.72 1.76
CA THR A 80 -0.96 18.74 0.84
C THR A 80 -1.23 18.15 -0.54
N MET A 81 -0.25 17.44 -1.11
CA MET A 81 -0.44 16.79 -2.41
C MET A 81 -1.56 15.75 -2.38
N LEU A 82 -1.63 14.93 -1.33
CA LEU A 82 -2.71 13.95 -1.17
C LEU A 82 -4.07 14.66 -1.17
N ALA A 83 -4.23 15.71 -0.38
CA ALA A 83 -5.48 16.46 -0.26
C ALA A 83 -5.90 17.12 -1.59
N ASP A 84 -4.94 17.74 -2.31
CA ASP A 84 -5.17 18.35 -3.62
C ASP A 84 -5.66 17.33 -4.65
N VAL A 85 -5.00 16.16 -4.72
CA VAL A 85 -5.37 15.10 -5.68
C VAL A 85 -6.73 14.50 -5.34
N LEU A 86 -7.02 14.25 -4.07
CA LEU A 86 -8.34 13.73 -3.65
C LEU A 86 -9.47 14.73 -3.96
N ALA A 87 -9.22 16.03 -3.80
CA ALA A 87 -10.19 17.06 -4.17
C ALA A 87 -10.43 17.12 -5.69
N GLN A 88 -9.37 16.92 -6.49
CA GLN A 88 -9.44 16.95 -7.94
C GLN A 88 -10.11 15.69 -8.54
N TYR A 89 -9.88 14.52 -7.94
CA TYR A 89 -10.35 13.22 -8.46
C TYR A 89 -11.16 12.40 -7.42
N PRO A 90 -12.24 12.94 -6.83
CA PRO A 90 -12.93 12.36 -5.67
C PRO A 90 -13.59 11.00 -5.94
N LYS A 91 -13.90 10.69 -7.20
CA LYS A 91 -14.50 9.40 -7.61
C LYS A 91 -13.44 8.35 -7.96
N ARG A 92 -12.20 8.78 -8.24
CA ARG A 92 -11.13 7.89 -8.71
C ARG A 92 -10.21 7.45 -7.58
N PHE A 93 -9.93 8.31 -6.60
CA PHE A 93 -8.93 8.04 -5.58
C PHE A 93 -9.49 8.04 -4.15
N ARG A 94 -8.83 7.24 -3.31
CA ARG A 94 -8.89 7.32 -1.85
C ARG A 94 -7.49 7.53 -1.30
N GLY A 95 -7.39 7.97 -0.05
CA GLY A 95 -6.11 8.34 0.55
C GLY A 95 -5.80 7.62 1.84
N ILE A 96 -4.49 7.38 2.05
CA ILE A 96 -3.92 6.95 3.33
C ILE A 96 -2.92 8.03 3.74
N ALA A 97 -3.16 8.69 4.85
CA ALA A 97 -2.40 9.85 5.27
C ALA A 97 -1.30 9.50 6.28
N LEU A 98 -0.23 10.28 6.28
CA LEU A 98 0.73 10.38 7.37
C LEU A 98 0.35 11.63 8.17
N VAL A 99 -0.28 11.47 9.33
CA VAL A 99 -0.73 12.61 10.14
C VAL A 99 0.11 12.74 11.42
N ARG A 100 0.07 13.94 11.99
CA ARG A 100 0.74 14.22 13.27
C ARG A 100 -0.15 13.74 14.43
N PRO A 101 0.43 13.35 15.59
CA PRO A 101 -0.38 12.98 16.76
C PRO A 101 -1.29 14.10 17.27
N ASP A 102 -0.90 15.35 17.07
CA ASP A 102 -1.59 16.57 17.49
C ASP A 102 -2.53 17.16 16.41
N ILE A 103 -2.82 16.41 15.33
CA ILE A 103 -3.74 16.85 14.28
C ILE A 103 -5.11 17.20 14.86
N PRO A 104 -5.72 18.36 14.53
CA PRO A 104 -7.06 18.71 14.99
C PRO A 104 -8.13 17.77 14.44
N ASP A 105 -9.17 17.46 15.23
CA ASP A 105 -10.29 16.63 14.78
C ASP A 105 -11.06 17.24 13.60
N SER A 106 -11.14 18.58 13.55
CA SER A 106 -11.70 19.30 12.40
C SER A 106 -10.94 19.00 11.09
N GLU A 107 -9.62 18.79 11.18
CA GLU A 107 -8.79 18.44 10.04
C GLU A 107 -8.93 16.96 9.67
N LEU A 108 -9.03 16.06 10.65
CA LEU A 108 -9.39 14.66 10.41
C LEU A 108 -10.74 14.56 9.67
N ALA A 109 -11.75 15.30 10.14
CA ALA A 109 -13.05 15.37 9.49
C ALA A 109 -12.96 15.93 8.06
N ARG A 110 -12.11 16.95 7.81
CA ARG A 110 -11.88 17.50 6.47
C ARG A 110 -11.25 16.46 5.54
N LEU A 111 -10.21 15.80 5.97
CA LEU A 111 -9.52 14.75 5.21
C LEU A 111 -10.45 13.57 4.91
N THR A 112 -11.30 13.18 5.87
CA THR A 112 -12.30 12.12 5.67
C THR A 112 -13.27 12.48 4.54
N ARG A 113 -13.78 13.73 4.53
CA ARG A 113 -14.65 14.22 3.44
C ARG A 113 -13.95 14.23 2.08
N LEU A 114 -12.65 14.49 2.03
CA LEU A 114 -11.86 14.43 0.80
C LEU A 114 -11.63 12.99 0.31
N GLY A 115 -11.84 11.97 1.16
CA GLY A 115 -11.68 10.59 0.77
C GLY A 115 -10.49 9.88 1.42
N VAL A 116 -9.89 10.45 2.48
CA VAL A 116 -8.94 9.70 3.32
C VAL A 116 -9.69 8.62 4.09
N ARG A 117 -9.12 7.39 4.11
CA ARG A 117 -9.74 6.21 4.73
C ARG A 117 -8.82 5.52 5.72
N GLY A 118 -7.58 5.97 5.85
CA GLY A 118 -6.66 5.36 6.79
C GLY A 118 -5.46 6.23 7.11
N MET A 119 -4.75 5.81 8.14
CA MET A 119 -3.48 6.37 8.57
C MET A 119 -2.37 5.34 8.44
N ARG A 120 -1.20 5.77 7.94
CA ARG A 120 -0.03 4.90 7.82
C ARG A 120 0.79 4.90 9.11
N MET A 121 1.20 3.71 9.57
CA MET A 121 2.18 3.48 10.63
C MET A 121 3.24 2.49 10.15
N MET A 122 4.41 2.45 10.83
CA MET A 122 5.52 1.53 10.53
C MET A 122 6.09 0.93 11.81
N SER A 123 6.67 -0.27 11.70
CA SER A 123 7.28 -0.95 12.86
C SER A 123 8.59 -0.32 13.30
N HIS A 124 9.31 0.36 12.41
CA HIS A 124 10.63 0.94 12.71
C HIS A 124 10.77 2.37 12.18
N LYS A 125 11.72 3.07 12.78
CA LYS A 125 12.04 4.44 12.41
C LYS A 125 12.81 4.48 11.08
N ARG A 126 12.10 4.65 9.98
CA ARG A 126 12.69 5.14 8.73
C ARG A 126 12.57 6.66 8.70
N GLY A 127 13.55 7.35 9.32
CA GLY A 127 13.49 8.80 9.52
C GLY A 127 12.52 9.20 10.65
N GLN A 128 12.58 10.46 11.07
CA GLN A 128 11.81 10.96 12.23
C GLN A 128 10.32 11.22 11.91
N HIS A 129 9.90 11.06 10.66
CA HIS A 129 8.60 11.55 10.17
C HIS A 129 7.51 10.50 10.07
N VAL A 130 7.85 9.21 10.00
CA VAL A 130 6.83 8.18 9.91
C VAL A 130 6.42 7.76 11.31
N PRO A 131 5.12 7.84 11.66
CA PRO A 131 4.66 7.45 12.97
C PRO A 131 4.94 5.96 13.19
N ASN A 132 5.60 5.66 14.31
CA ASN A 132 5.63 4.32 14.86
C ASN A 132 4.23 3.95 15.36
N TYR A 133 4.07 2.73 15.85
CA TYR A 133 2.89 2.31 16.58
C TYR A 133 2.53 3.35 17.66
N ASP A 134 1.34 3.93 17.54
CA ASP A 134 0.80 4.93 18.46
C ASP A 134 -0.70 4.65 18.66
N PRO A 135 -1.10 4.01 19.78
CA PRO A 135 -2.49 3.66 20.01
C PRO A 135 -3.38 4.88 20.28
N ALA A 136 -2.82 6.00 20.74
CA ALA A 136 -3.62 7.18 21.02
C ALA A 136 -4.16 7.84 19.74
N ILE A 137 -3.30 8.05 18.74
CA ILE A 137 -3.74 8.56 17.45
C ILE A 137 -4.59 7.51 16.71
N ALA A 138 -4.31 6.20 16.87
CA ALA A 138 -5.11 5.15 16.28
C ALA A 138 -6.57 5.22 16.76
N ALA A 139 -6.79 5.37 18.07
CA ALA A 139 -8.15 5.54 18.62
C ALA A 139 -8.85 6.78 18.07
N ARG A 140 -8.16 7.92 17.94
CA ARG A 140 -8.73 9.14 17.39
C ARG A 140 -9.13 9.00 15.91
N VAL A 141 -8.29 8.42 15.07
CA VAL A 141 -8.62 8.24 13.65
C VAL A 141 -9.71 7.17 13.46
N HIS A 142 -9.87 6.22 14.42
CA HIS A 142 -10.97 5.27 14.41
C HIS A 142 -12.35 5.95 14.47
N GLU A 143 -12.50 7.01 15.27
CA GLU A 143 -13.73 7.81 15.36
C GLU A 143 -14.14 8.44 14.03
N HIS A 144 -13.19 8.60 13.11
CA HIS A 144 -13.42 9.07 11.73
C HIS A 144 -13.58 7.92 10.72
N GLY A 145 -13.64 6.67 11.17
CA GLY A 145 -13.79 5.47 10.34
C GLY A 145 -12.51 5.07 9.59
N TRP A 146 -11.33 5.54 10.03
CA TRP A 146 -10.08 5.21 9.37
C TRP A 146 -9.50 3.89 9.89
N HIS A 147 -8.95 3.09 8.96
CA HIS A 147 -8.12 1.94 9.30
C HIS A 147 -6.67 2.35 9.55
N ILE A 148 -5.90 1.46 10.17
CA ILE A 148 -4.44 1.59 10.29
C ILE A 148 -3.79 0.78 9.20
N GLN A 149 -3.09 1.44 8.28
CA GLN A 149 -2.21 0.79 7.33
C GLN A 149 -0.83 0.65 7.95
N PHE A 150 -0.43 -0.59 8.22
CA PHE A 150 0.82 -0.87 8.93
C PHE A 150 1.85 -1.50 8.00
N TYR A 151 3.05 -0.88 7.96
CA TYR A 151 4.19 -1.38 7.21
C TYR A 151 5.21 -1.99 8.19
N PRO A 152 5.20 -3.31 8.42
CA PRO A 152 6.22 -3.97 9.21
C PRO A 152 7.54 -4.05 8.44
N HIS A 153 8.66 -4.23 9.13
CA HIS A 153 9.95 -4.49 8.52
C HIS A 153 10.41 -5.91 8.84
N GLY A 154 10.72 -6.68 7.80
CA GLY A 154 11.16 -8.06 7.97
C GLY A 154 10.15 -8.89 8.77
N THR A 155 10.57 -9.44 9.92
CA THR A 155 9.75 -10.29 10.78
C THR A 155 9.11 -9.55 11.97
N ASP A 156 9.17 -8.23 12.01
CA ASP A 156 8.63 -7.41 13.11
C ASP A 156 7.15 -7.67 13.38
N ILE A 157 6.41 -8.17 12.37
CA ILE A 157 4.99 -8.49 12.53
C ILE A 157 4.72 -9.46 13.69
N VAL A 158 5.68 -10.32 14.04
CA VAL A 158 5.54 -11.24 15.18
C VAL A 158 5.42 -10.49 16.49
N GLU A 159 6.20 -9.41 16.66
CA GLU A 159 6.14 -8.54 17.85
C GLU A 159 4.89 -7.65 17.87
N TYR A 160 4.46 -7.21 16.68
CA TYR A 160 3.39 -6.22 16.56
C TYR A 160 1.98 -6.83 16.46
N ALA A 161 1.85 -8.15 16.24
CA ALA A 161 0.56 -8.80 16.00
C ALA A 161 -0.46 -8.48 17.10
N ASP A 162 -0.15 -8.79 18.36
CA ASP A 162 -1.07 -8.55 19.49
C ASP A 162 -1.31 -7.06 19.73
N LYS A 163 -0.28 -6.21 19.53
CA LYS A 163 -0.42 -4.76 19.67
C LYS A 163 -1.40 -4.19 18.63
N LEU A 164 -1.33 -4.66 17.39
CA LEU A 164 -2.20 -4.22 16.30
C LEU A 164 -3.64 -4.72 16.51
N LEU A 165 -3.81 -5.96 16.95
CA LEU A 165 -5.13 -6.53 17.24
C LEU A 165 -5.82 -5.88 18.45
N ALA A 166 -5.06 -5.25 19.35
CA ALA A 166 -5.61 -4.46 20.46
C ALA A 166 -6.14 -3.07 20.04
N LEU A 167 -5.86 -2.62 18.81
CA LEU A 167 -6.40 -1.36 18.29
C LEU A 167 -7.88 -1.53 17.89
N PRO A 168 -8.70 -0.48 18.02
CA PRO A 168 -10.11 -0.53 17.61
C PRO A 168 -10.31 -0.52 16.09
N ASN A 169 -9.26 -0.19 15.33
CA ASN A 169 -9.30 0.00 13.89
C ASN A 169 -9.22 -1.33 13.12
N PRO A 170 -9.80 -1.42 11.90
CA PRO A 170 -9.33 -2.38 10.93
C PRO A 170 -7.84 -2.16 10.64
N ILE A 171 -7.09 -3.23 10.42
CA ILE A 171 -5.65 -3.19 10.15
C ILE A 171 -5.41 -3.62 8.70
N VAL A 172 -4.57 -2.89 7.99
CA VAL A 172 -4.12 -3.24 6.63
C VAL A 172 -2.61 -3.42 6.64
N LEU A 173 -2.14 -4.63 6.40
CA LEU A 173 -0.72 -4.93 6.34
C LEU A 173 -0.18 -4.67 4.92
N ASP A 174 0.85 -3.82 4.80
CA ASP A 174 1.51 -3.54 3.51
C ASP A 174 2.37 -4.71 3.06
N HIS A 175 2.43 -4.96 1.73
CA HIS A 175 3.47 -5.73 1.05
C HIS A 175 3.73 -7.11 1.66
N PHE A 176 2.72 -8.01 1.68
CA PHE A 176 2.84 -9.34 2.30
C PHE A 176 3.37 -9.27 3.74
N ALA A 177 3.03 -8.19 4.48
CA ALA A 177 3.61 -7.87 5.79
C ALA A 177 5.15 -7.81 5.78
N SER A 178 5.77 -7.52 4.62
CA SER A 178 7.23 -7.52 4.36
C SER A 178 7.96 -8.80 4.77
N ILE A 179 7.25 -9.93 4.75
CA ILE A 179 7.81 -11.23 5.13
C ILE A 179 8.83 -11.69 4.08
N PRO A 180 10.09 -11.97 4.46
CA PRO A 180 11.08 -12.48 3.51
C PRO A 180 10.65 -13.81 2.90
N SER A 181 10.69 -13.92 1.57
CA SER A 181 10.31 -15.16 0.86
C SER A 181 11.23 -16.35 1.19
N THR A 182 12.49 -16.07 1.54
CA THR A 182 13.51 -17.10 1.84
C THR A 182 13.19 -17.99 3.04
N GLY A 183 12.30 -17.55 3.95
CA GLY A 183 11.86 -18.34 5.10
C GLY A 183 10.73 -19.33 4.78
N GLY A 184 10.19 -19.32 3.56
CA GLY A 184 9.07 -20.17 3.15
C GLY A 184 7.77 -19.90 3.91
N THR A 185 6.83 -20.84 3.85
CA THR A 185 5.48 -20.69 4.41
C THR A 185 5.36 -21.03 5.91
N GLU A 186 6.36 -21.72 6.49
CA GLU A 186 6.31 -22.21 7.88
C GLU A 186 6.91 -21.23 8.89
N GLN A 187 7.45 -20.11 8.46
CA GLN A 187 8.10 -19.15 9.35
C GLN A 187 7.11 -18.49 10.33
N PRO A 188 7.56 -18.08 11.53
CA PRO A 188 6.70 -17.51 12.57
C PRO A 188 5.89 -16.30 12.11
N ALA A 189 6.47 -15.45 11.24
CA ALA A 189 5.79 -14.28 10.71
C ALA A 189 4.56 -14.67 9.85
N VAL A 190 4.65 -15.72 9.04
CA VAL A 190 3.51 -16.23 8.26
C VAL A 190 2.40 -16.71 9.21
N LYS A 191 2.76 -17.52 10.22
CA LYS A 191 1.79 -18.03 11.20
C LYS A 191 1.10 -16.90 11.98
N ALA A 192 1.85 -15.85 12.31
CA ALA A 192 1.27 -14.66 12.95
C ALA A 192 0.25 -13.96 12.04
N VAL A 193 0.59 -13.73 10.76
CA VAL A 193 -0.33 -13.09 9.80
C VAL A 193 -1.58 -13.94 9.57
N LEU A 194 -1.46 -15.27 9.43
CA LEU A 194 -2.62 -16.15 9.28
C LEU A 194 -3.57 -16.04 10.47
N LYS A 195 -3.05 -16.07 11.71
CA LYS A 195 -3.86 -15.86 12.93
C LYS A 195 -4.52 -14.47 12.95
N MET A 196 -3.81 -13.43 12.50
CA MET A 196 -4.37 -12.09 12.42
C MET A 196 -5.51 -12.03 11.39
N LEU A 197 -5.38 -12.68 10.25
CA LEU A 197 -6.44 -12.77 9.22
C LEU A 197 -7.68 -13.49 9.73
N ASP A 198 -7.52 -14.55 10.54
CA ASP A 198 -8.63 -15.32 11.16
C ASP A 198 -9.51 -14.47 12.08
N THR A 199 -9.01 -13.36 12.60
CA THR A 199 -9.80 -12.43 13.42
C THR A 199 -10.87 -11.66 12.64
N GLY A 200 -10.73 -11.57 11.32
CA GLY A 200 -11.56 -10.73 10.46
C GLY A 200 -11.30 -9.22 10.57
N GLN A 201 -10.41 -8.78 11.46
CA GLN A 201 -10.02 -7.37 11.62
C GLN A 201 -8.92 -6.95 10.64
N VAL A 202 -8.15 -7.90 10.10
CA VAL A 202 -6.92 -7.65 9.35
C VAL A 202 -7.10 -7.89 7.87
N TRP A 203 -6.50 -7.02 7.07
CA TRP A 203 -6.38 -7.10 5.63
C TRP A 203 -4.90 -7.20 5.24
N LEU A 204 -4.59 -7.86 4.13
CA LEU A 204 -3.22 -7.98 3.63
C LEU A 204 -3.14 -7.51 2.18
N LYS A 205 -2.13 -6.72 1.87
CA LYS A 205 -1.83 -6.29 0.50
C LYS A 205 -0.93 -7.29 -0.21
N LEU A 206 -1.41 -7.87 -1.29
CA LEU A 206 -0.62 -8.56 -2.29
C LEU A 206 0.04 -7.51 -3.19
N SER A 207 1.10 -6.88 -2.72
CA SER A 207 1.74 -5.74 -3.38
C SER A 207 3.24 -5.70 -3.09
N GLY A 208 4.00 -4.98 -3.90
CA GLY A 208 5.42 -4.73 -3.64
C GLY A 208 6.26 -6.01 -3.43
N PRO A 209 6.25 -7.01 -4.33
CA PRO A 209 7.01 -8.25 -4.17
C PRO A 209 8.51 -8.00 -3.93
N MET A 210 9.05 -6.95 -4.51
CA MET A 210 10.43 -6.48 -4.32
C MET A 210 10.75 -6.03 -2.86
N ARG A 211 9.73 -5.93 -2.00
CA ARG A 211 9.93 -5.66 -0.56
C ARG A 211 10.16 -6.94 0.25
N CYS A 212 9.89 -8.11 -0.35
CA CYS A 212 9.94 -9.43 0.29
C CYS A 212 11.07 -10.32 -0.25
N THR A 213 11.65 -9.96 -1.41
CA THR A 213 12.74 -10.72 -2.03
C THR A 213 13.64 -9.79 -2.83
N SER A 214 14.92 -10.17 -2.97
CA SER A 214 15.87 -9.53 -3.88
C SER A 214 15.91 -10.16 -5.29
N GLU A 215 15.09 -11.19 -5.52
CA GLU A 215 14.98 -11.80 -6.84
C GLU A 215 14.40 -10.80 -7.85
N PRO A 216 14.83 -10.86 -9.12
CA PRO A 216 14.20 -10.08 -10.16
C PRO A 216 12.78 -10.59 -10.46
N PRO A 217 11.94 -9.79 -11.14
CA PRO A 217 10.66 -10.28 -11.66
C PRO A 217 10.85 -11.59 -12.45
N PRO A 218 9.96 -12.58 -12.34
CA PRO A 218 8.63 -12.55 -11.73
C PRO A 218 8.56 -12.95 -10.24
N TYR A 219 9.62 -12.88 -9.47
CA TYR A 219 9.66 -13.17 -8.02
C TYR A 219 9.17 -14.57 -7.62
N PRO A 220 9.72 -15.66 -8.18
CA PRO A 220 9.17 -17.00 -8.02
C PRO A 220 9.16 -17.49 -6.58
N SER A 221 10.12 -17.06 -5.75
CA SER A 221 10.17 -17.46 -4.33
C SER A 221 9.00 -16.91 -3.50
N LEU A 222 8.31 -15.86 -3.98
CA LEU A 222 7.17 -15.27 -3.26
C LEU A 222 5.84 -15.97 -3.60
N THR A 223 5.75 -16.67 -4.72
CA THR A 223 4.51 -17.35 -5.17
C THR A 223 3.90 -18.29 -4.11
N PRO A 224 4.65 -19.10 -3.36
CA PRO A 224 4.07 -19.94 -2.30
C PRO A 224 3.38 -19.13 -1.20
N LEU A 225 3.96 -18.00 -0.78
CA LEU A 225 3.37 -17.11 0.22
C LEU A 225 2.09 -16.43 -0.31
N ALA A 226 2.14 -15.92 -1.53
CA ALA A 226 1.00 -15.27 -2.17
C ALA A 226 -0.20 -16.23 -2.29
N ARG A 227 0.04 -17.46 -2.75
CA ARG A 227 -0.99 -18.51 -2.86
C ARG A 227 -1.56 -18.89 -1.50
N LEU A 228 -0.70 -19.03 -0.49
CA LEU A 228 -1.12 -19.36 0.86
C LEU A 228 -2.09 -18.30 1.41
N PHE A 229 -1.72 -17.03 1.41
CA PHE A 229 -2.54 -15.96 1.94
C PHE A 229 -3.84 -15.79 1.13
N ALA A 230 -3.76 -15.79 -0.20
CA ALA A 230 -4.93 -15.65 -1.06
C ALA A 230 -5.92 -16.80 -0.92
N LYS A 231 -5.44 -18.05 -0.68
CA LYS A 231 -6.28 -19.22 -0.42
C LYS A 231 -6.90 -19.18 0.98
N HIS A 232 -6.13 -18.70 1.97
CA HIS A 232 -6.54 -18.69 3.39
C HIS A 232 -7.69 -17.70 3.64
N ALA A 233 -7.58 -16.48 3.14
CA ALA A 233 -8.55 -15.42 3.38
C ALA A 233 -8.73 -14.53 2.13
N PRO A 234 -9.29 -15.05 1.02
CA PRO A 234 -9.44 -14.27 -0.22
C PRO A 234 -10.26 -12.99 -0.03
N GLU A 235 -11.18 -12.97 0.95
CA GLU A 235 -12.01 -11.81 1.30
C GLU A 235 -11.26 -10.73 2.09
N ARG A 236 -10.03 -10.98 2.50
CA ARG A 236 -9.16 -10.05 3.24
C ARG A 236 -7.93 -9.62 2.47
N MET A 237 -7.83 -9.99 1.20
CA MET A 237 -6.73 -9.59 0.32
C MET A 237 -7.12 -8.39 -0.53
N VAL A 238 -6.16 -7.47 -0.75
CA VAL A 238 -6.24 -6.43 -1.78
C VAL A 238 -4.93 -6.40 -2.57
N TRP A 239 -4.99 -6.02 -3.85
CA TRP A 239 -3.80 -5.92 -4.70
C TRP A 239 -3.36 -4.47 -4.85
N GLY A 240 -2.05 -4.23 -5.06
CA GLY A 240 -1.49 -2.92 -5.39
C GLY A 240 -0.14 -3.02 -6.08
N SER A 241 0.14 -2.08 -6.99
CA SER A 241 1.39 -2.06 -7.75
C SER A 241 2.61 -1.63 -6.90
N ASP A 242 2.41 -0.75 -5.94
CA ASP A 242 3.46 0.02 -5.25
C ASP A 242 4.14 1.05 -6.18
N TRP A 243 3.45 1.46 -7.29
CA TRP A 243 3.96 2.49 -8.20
C TRP A 243 4.27 3.80 -7.45
N PRO A 244 5.33 4.52 -7.75
CA PRO A 244 6.34 4.35 -8.79
C PRO A 244 7.60 3.58 -8.34
N HIS A 245 7.50 2.66 -7.37
CA HIS A 245 8.56 1.75 -6.93
C HIS A 245 9.80 2.44 -6.37
N VAL A 246 9.62 3.38 -5.46
CA VAL A 246 10.74 4.11 -4.83
C VAL A 246 11.65 3.17 -4.03
N ASN A 247 12.93 3.57 -3.85
CA ASN A 247 13.93 2.83 -3.07
C ASN A 247 14.24 1.42 -3.64
N LEU A 248 14.42 1.31 -4.96
CA LEU A 248 14.83 0.08 -5.68
C LEU A 248 16.26 0.16 -6.22
N GLU A 249 17.13 0.93 -5.56
CA GLU A 249 18.51 1.07 -6.04
C GLU A 249 19.25 -0.28 -6.03
N GLY A 250 19.81 -0.62 -7.19
CA GLY A 250 20.50 -1.89 -7.39
C GLY A 250 19.57 -3.08 -7.67
N MET A 251 18.27 -2.86 -7.70
CA MET A 251 17.27 -3.86 -8.08
C MET A 251 16.73 -3.60 -9.49
N VAL A 252 16.17 -4.63 -10.11
CA VAL A 252 15.49 -4.50 -11.39
C VAL A 252 14.15 -3.76 -11.19
N MET A 253 13.94 -2.67 -11.95
CA MET A 253 12.65 -1.96 -11.94
C MET A 253 11.57 -2.89 -12.51
N PRO A 254 10.49 -3.18 -11.76
CA PRO A 254 9.40 -3.99 -12.28
C PRO A 254 8.62 -3.26 -13.36
N ASN A 255 7.99 -4.00 -14.27
CA ASN A 255 6.97 -3.49 -15.17
C ASN A 255 5.59 -3.74 -14.56
N ASP A 256 4.75 -2.71 -14.50
CA ASP A 256 3.45 -2.78 -13.81
C ASP A 256 2.47 -3.75 -14.46
N GLY A 257 2.56 -3.95 -15.80
CA GLY A 257 1.77 -4.99 -16.48
C GLY A 257 2.16 -6.39 -16.03
N ASP A 258 3.46 -6.65 -15.89
CA ASP A 258 3.97 -7.93 -15.38
C ASP A 258 3.57 -8.12 -13.89
N LEU A 259 3.55 -7.04 -13.07
CA LEU A 259 3.09 -7.12 -11.68
C LEU A 259 1.61 -7.50 -11.56
N LEU A 260 0.76 -6.96 -12.44
CA LEU A 260 -0.65 -7.35 -12.47
C LEU A 260 -0.82 -8.80 -12.95
N ASP A 261 -0.01 -9.25 -13.89
CA ASP A 261 -0.03 -10.63 -14.40
C ASP A 261 0.34 -11.67 -13.34
N LEU A 262 1.09 -11.31 -12.29
CA LEU A 262 1.36 -12.20 -11.16
C LEU A 262 0.08 -12.69 -10.47
N MET A 263 -1.00 -11.93 -10.54
CA MET A 263 -2.30 -12.35 -10.01
C MET A 263 -2.87 -13.60 -10.71
N LEU A 264 -2.50 -13.87 -11.95
CA LEU A 264 -2.88 -15.12 -12.64
C LEU A 264 -2.23 -16.34 -11.99
N GLU A 265 -1.00 -16.18 -11.48
CA GLU A 265 -0.26 -17.24 -10.81
C GLU A 265 -0.60 -17.34 -9.31
N TRP A 266 -0.68 -16.19 -8.64
CA TRP A 266 -0.92 -16.12 -7.20
C TRP A 266 -2.34 -16.53 -6.82
N VAL A 267 -3.31 -16.18 -7.65
CA VAL A 267 -4.75 -16.41 -7.43
C VAL A 267 -5.36 -17.01 -8.69
N PRO A 268 -5.19 -18.31 -8.95
CA PRO A 268 -5.69 -18.98 -10.17
C PRO A 268 -7.21 -18.92 -10.32
N ASP A 269 -7.95 -18.86 -9.20
CA ASP A 269 -9.41 -18.74 -9.22
C ASP A 269 -9.85 -17.32 -9.62
N GLU A 270 -10.64 -17.22 -10.70
CA GLU A 270 -11.08 -15.94 -11.24
C GLU A 270 -12.03 -15.19 -10.30
N ALA A 271 -12.91 -15.90 -9.60
CA ALA A 271 -13.83 -15.27 -8.66
C ALA A 271 -13.09 -14.65 -7.48
N ALA A 272 -12.07 -15.34 -6.96
CA ALA A 272 -11.18 -14.81 -5.92
C ALA A 272 -10.37 -13.61 -6.44
N ARG A 273 -9.84 -13.64 -7.67
CA ARG A 273 -9.15 -12.48 -8.27
C ARG A 273 -10.07 -11.26 -8.39
N ASN A 274 -11.29 -11.46 -8.88
CA ASN A 274 -12.28 -10.39 -9.02
C ASN A 274 -12.66 -9.82 -7.65
N ARG A 275 -12.78 -10.66 -6.62
CA ARG A 275 -12.98 -10.22 -5.24
C ARG A 275 -11.83 -9.33 -4.76
N ILE A 276 -10.59 -9.77 -4.95
CA ILE A 276 -9.38 -9.05 -4.51
C ILE A 276 -9.21 -7.72 -5.24
N LEU A 277 -9.55 -7.66 -6.52
CA LEU A 277 -9.38 -6.47 -7.35
C LEU A 277 -10.56 -5.49 -7.26
N VAL A 278 -11.77 -5.94 -6.90
CA VAL A 278 -12.97 -5.09 -6.94
C VAL A 278 -13.72 -5.07 -5.61
N GLN A 279 -14.27 -6.21 -5.16
CA GLN A 279 -15.19 -6.19 -4.00
C GLN A 279 -14.48 -5.80 -2.70
N ASN A 280 -13.29 -6.36 -2.47
CA ASN A 280 -12.50 -6.08 -1.28
C ASN A 280 -12.05 -4.60 -1.19
N PRO A 281 -11.47 -3.99 -2.24
CA PRO A 281 -11.16 -2.56 -2.21
C PRO A 281 -12.40 -1.69 -2.02
N ASN A 282 -13.54 -2.02 -2.64
CA ASN A 282 -14.78 -1.30 -2.43
C ASN A 282 -15.24 -1.35 -0.97
N ALA A 283 -15.19 -2.54 -0.35
CA ALA A 283 -15.57 -2.71 1.06
C ALA A 283 -14.62 -1.97 2.02
N LEU A 284 -13.30 -2.01 1.73
CA LEU A 284 -12.29 -1.43 2.62
C LEU A 284 -12.18 0.10 2.48
N TYR A 285 -12.25 0.63 1.26
CA TYR A 285 -11.97 2.03 0.98
C TYR A 285 -13.23 2.86 0.62
N GLY A 286 -14.36 2.24 0.36
CA GLY A 286 -15.63 2.91 0.07
C GLY A 286 -15.61 3.67 -1.26
N PHE A 287 -15.29 2.98 -2.36
CA PHE A 287 -15.42 3.52 -3.72
C PHE A 287 -16.85 3.55 -4.20
#